data_27118187578c2bc6fa9b9d8026c209d8
#
_entry.id   27118187578c2bc6fa9b9d8026c209d8
#
_cell.length_a   1.000
_cell.length_b   1.000
_cell.length_c   1.000
_cell.angle_alpha   90.00
_cell.angle_beta   90.00
_cell.angle_gamma   90.00
#
_symmetry.space_group_name_H-M   'P 1'
#
loop_
_entity.id
_entity.type
_entity.pdbx_description
1 polymer ?
#
loop_
_entity_poly.entity_id
_entity_poly.type
_entity_poly.pdbx_seq_one_letter_code
_entity_poly.pdbx_strand_id
1 'polypeptide(L)'
;MKQILILLISLSFSFSYSQLSTRTIEVKSGQMDKFIEMAGKKTKKFNNQEGAARFFTYEILTGSDAGKIRRMRAASAENMDNWDSNSEEAQYWMKNVSPYISNGSVNGNYMWNYYGEMSHNVDSKDQNHVMALIYTYKSSGEQDFWRFRERVVSARKAMDPAPKG
;
A
#
# COMPACT_ATOMS: atom_id res chain seq x y z
N MET A 1 -9.72 53.36 0.41
CA MET A 1 -9.03 52.25 1.09
C MET A 1 -9.50 50.95 0.43
N LYS A 2 -8.66 50.34 -0.40
CA LYS A 2 -8.97 49.08 -1.08
C LYS A 2 -8.57 47.96 -0.15
N GLN A 3 -9.56 47.23 0.36
CA GLN A 3 -9.31 45.98 1.09
C GLN A 3 -8.91 44.90 0.08
N ILE A 4 -7.67 44.47 0.13
CA ILE A 4 -7.17 43.32 -0.61
C ILE A 4 -7.58 42.10 0.22
N LEU A 5 -8.62 41.39 -0.25
CA LEU A 5 -9.02 40.08 0.26
C LEU A 5 -8.00 39.07 -0.27
N ILE A 6 -6.99 38.75 0.53
CA ILE A 6 -6.07 37.63 0.24
C ILE A 6 -6.83 36.36 0.53
N LEU A 7 -7.38 35.75 -0.51
CA LEU A 7 -7.94 34.42 -0.46
C LEU A 7 -6.74 33.44 -0.36
N LEU A 8 -6.41 33.07 0.88
CA LEU A 8 -5.50 31.97 1.16
C LEU A 8 -6.19 30.67 0.75
N ILE A 9 -6.05 30.30 -0.53
CA ILE A 9 -6.35 28.96 -0.98
C ILE A 9 -5.25 28.10 -0.39
N SER A 10 -5.50 27.53 0.78
CA SER A 10 -4.74 26.39 1.29
C SER A 10 -5.00 25.23 0.33
N LEU A 11 -4.14 25.08 -0.69
CA LEU A 11 -4.04 23.85 -1.45
C LEU A 11 -3.55 22.77 -0.48
N SER A 12 -4.50 22.14 0.19
CA SER A 12 -4.27 20.85 0.81
C SER A 12 -4.00 19.87 -0.34
N PHE A 13 -2.75 19.67 -0.69
CA PHE A 13 -2.33 18.55 -1.52
C PHE A 13 -2.59 17.28 -0.72
N SER A 14 -3.84 16.84 -0.70
CA SER A 14 -4.17 15.50 -0.32
C SER A 14 -3.57 14.61 -1.40
N PHE A 15 -2.42 13.98 -1.11
CA PHE A 15 -1.90 12.91 -1.95
C PHE A 15 -2.91 11.77 -1.91
N SER A 16 -3.86 11.82 -2.83
CA SER A 16 -4.81 10.74 -3.04
C SER A 16 -4.06 9.61 -3.74
N TYR A 17 -3.54 8.67 -2.96
CA TYR A 17 -3.10 7.40 -3.53
C TYR A 17 -4.36 6.67 -3.98
N SER A 18 -4.65 6.74 -5.27
CA SER A 18 -5.84 6.12 -5.83
C SER A 18 -5.70 4.61 -6.02
N GLN A 19 -4.45 4.12 -6.03
CA GLN A 19 -4.15 2.73 -6.33
C GLN A 19 -3.09 2.16 -5.40
N LEU A 20 -3.29 0.89 -5.04
CA LEU A 20 -2.34 0.10 -4.26
C LEU A 20 -2.00 -1.17 -5.05
N SER A 21 -0.74 -1.38 -5.37
CA SER A 21 -0.28 -2.66 -5.90
C SER A 21 0.38 -3.49 -4.80
N THR A 22 0.11 -4.79 -4.81
CA THR A 22 0.68 -5.71 -3.82
C THR A 22 1.31 -6.90 -4.50
N ARG A 23 2.37 -7.43 -3.91
CA ARG A 23 2.99 -8.69 -4.33
C ARG A 23 3.49 -9.47 -3.12
N THR A 24 3.47 -10.78 -3.22
CA THR A 24 4.07 -11.69 -2.26
C THR A 24 5.43 -12.15 -2.79
N ILE A 25 6.43 -12.10 -1.94
CA ILE A 25 7.81 -12.41 -2.28
C ILE A 25 8.30 -13.49 -1.32
N GLU A 26 8.83 -14.57 -1.85
CA GLU A 26 9.56 -15.57 -1.08
C GLU A 26 11.04 -15.23 -1.11
N VAL A 27 11.61 -15.05 0.05
CA VAL A 27 13.04 -14.75 0.22
C VAL A 27 13.82 -16.05 0.34
N LYS A 28 15.00 -16.11 -0.24
CA LYS A 28 15.91 -17.26 -0.12
C LYS A 28 16.20 -17.56 1.35
N SER A 29 16.28 -18.82 1.70
CA SER A 29 16.58 -19.28 3.05
C SER A 29 17.82 -18.57 3.62
N GLY A 30 17.73 -18.06 4.85
CA GLY A 30 18.79 -17.33 5.54
C GLY A 30 19.13 -15.95 4.97
N GLN A 31 18.35 -15.41 4.02
CA GLN A 31 18.61 -14.10 3.40
C GLN A 31 17.60 -13.02 3.79
N MET A 32 16.72 -13.26 4.76
CA MET A 32 15.64 -12.33 5.12
C MET A 32 16.20 -10.98 5.57
N ASP A 33 17.17 -10.95 6.47
CA ASP A 33 17.76 -9.70 6.98
C ASP A 33 18.41 -8.88 5.86
N LYS A 34 19.11 -9.55 4.94
CA LYS A 34 19.71 -8.89 3.77
C LYS A 34 18.68 -8.35 2.80
N PHE A 35 17.62 -9.10 2.55
CA PHE A 35 16.50 -8.63 1.73
C PHE A 35 15.88 -7.36 2.34
N ILE A 36 15.56 -7.38 3.64
CA ILE A 36 14.97 -6.25 4.35
C ILE A 36 15.91 -5.03 4.32
N GLU A 37 17.19 -5.22 4.62
CA GLU A 37 18.21 -4.17 4.56
C GLU A 37 18.25 -3.50 3.17
N MET A 38 18.36 -4.30 2.11
CA MET A 38 18.52 -3.78 0.75
C MET A 38 17.23 -3.18 0.19
N ALA A 39 16.07 -3.76 0.50
CA ALA A 39 14.77 -3.18 0.16
C ALA A 39 14.55 -1.84 0.89
N GLY A 40 14.99 -1.73 2.14
CA GLY A 40 14.97 -0.48 2.91
C GLY A 40 15.88 0.59 2.31
N LYS A 41 17.12 0.24 1.93
CA LYS A 41 18.04 1.17 1.24
C LYS A 41 17.45 1.67 -0.06
N LYS A 42 16.85 0.79 -0.86
CA LYS A 42 16.14 1.15 -2.10
C LYS A 42 15.02 2.15 -1.82
N THR A 43 14.18 1.87 -0.84
CA THR A 43 13.05 2.75 -0.49
C THR A 43 13.52 4.11 -0.01
N LYS A 44 14.55 4.17 0.82
CA LYS A 44 15.15 5.45 1.27
C LYS A 44 15.75 6.25 0.11
N LYS A 45 16.40 5.60 -0.85
CA LYS A 45 17.04 6.27 -1.98
C LYS A 45 16.04 6.87 -2.96
N PHE A 46 14.97 6.13 -3.31
CA PHE A 46 14.10 6.48 -4.44
C PHE A 46 12.69 6.92 -4.04
N ASN A 47 12.24 6.61 -2.81
CA ASN A 47 10.84 6.78 -2.44
C ASN A 47 10.62 7.62 -1.17
N ASN A 48 11.66 8.34 -0.74
CA ASN A 48 11.60 9.20 0.45
C ASN A 48 11.39 10.68 0.11
N GLN A 49 10.95 10.99 -1.10
CA GLN A 49 10.69 12.35 -1.56
C GLN A 49 9.20 12.56 -1.84
N GLU A 50 8.78 13.80 -1.76
CA GLU A 50 7.40 14.18 -2.03
C GLU A 50 6.98 13.76 -3.44
N GLY A 51 5.75 13.24 -3.58
CA GLY A 51 5.22 12.74 -4.85
C GLY A 51 5.71 11.37 -5.28
N ALA A 52 6.75 10.82 -4.64
CA ALA A 52 7.22 9.48 -4.96
C ALA A 52 6.23 8.38 -4.48
N ALA A 53 6.23 7.25 -5.17
CA ALA A 53 5.47 6.09 -4.73
C ALA A 53 5.95 5.63 -3.34
N ARG A 54 5.02 5.35 -2.43
CA ARG A 54 5.31 4.81 -1.10
C ARG A 54 5.34 3.30 -1.14
N PHE A 55 6.27 2.72 -0.38
CA PHE A 55 6.38 1.27 -0.23
C PHE A 55 6.23 0.87 1.22
N PHE A 56 5.40 -0.16 1.45
CA PHE A 56 5.24 -0.84 2.73
C PHE A 56 5.71 -2.28 2.57
N THR A 57 6.41 -2.79 3.57
CA THR A 57 6.96 -4.14 3.54
C THR A 57 6.62 -4.82 4.85
N TYR A 58 5.88 -5.91 4.79
CA TYR A 58 5.44 -6.70 5.93
C TYR A 58 5.89 -8.15 5.77
N GLU A 59 6.27 -8.77 6.86
CA GLU A 59 6.36 -10.22 6.94
C GLU A 59 4.96 -10.79 7.21
N ILE A 60 4.59 -11.85 6.50
CA ILE A 60 3.32 -12.55 6.69
C ILE A 60 3.51 -13.53 7.84
N LEU A 61 2.82 -13.28 8.96
CA LEU A 61 2.99 -14.08 10.17
C LEU A 61 2.08 -15.32 10.21
N THR A 62 0.97 -15.31 9.49
CA THR A 62 -0.04 -16.39 9.53
C THR A 62 -0.62 -16.69 8.16
N GLY A 63 -1.20 -17.89 7.99
CA GLY A 63 -1.82 -18.33 6.74
C GLY A 63 -0.85 -19.09 5.83
N SER A 64 -1.29 -19.42 4.61
CA SER A 64 -0.54 -20.23 3.65
C SER A 64 0.77 -19.58 3.18
N ASP A 65 0.89 -18.27 3.30
CA ASP A 65 2.07 -17.51 2.90
C ASP A 65 2.93 -17.07 4.10
N ALA A 66 2.73 -17.65 5.30
CA ALA A 66 3.54 -17.34 6.47
C ALA A 66 5.05 -17.48 6.18
N GLY A 67 5.84 -16.52 6.68
CA GLY A 67 7.28 -16.42 6.44
C GLY A 67 7.66 -15.74 5.11
N LYS A 68 6.69 -15.42 4.24
CA LYS A 68 6.95 -14.61 3.04
C LYS A 68 6.76 -13.12 3.32
N ILE A 69 7.22 -12.31 2.40
CA ILE A 69 7.08 -10.86 2.45
C ILE A 69 5.89 -10.41 1.59
N ARG A 70 5.03 -9.59 2.17
CA ARG A 70 4.04 -8.79 1.44
C ARG A 70 4.61 -7.40 1.20
N ARG A 71 4.86 -7.06 -0.05
CA ARG A 71 5.30 -5.73 -0.44
C ARG A 71 4.17 -5.01 -1.15
N MET A 72 3.86 -3.81 -0.67
CA MET A 72 2.80 -2.95 -1.17
C MET A 72 3.41 -1.67 -1.73
N ARG A 73 2.90 -1.20 -2.85
CA ARG A 73 3.24 0.08 -3.46
C ARG A 73 1.97 0.91 -3.57
N ALA A 74 1.95 2.06 -2.89
CA ALA A 74 0.89 3.05 -3.02
C ALA A 74 1.40 4.20 -3.90
N ALA A 75 0.67 4.53 -4.95
CA ALA A 75 1.04 5.56 -5.90
C ALA A 75 -0.19 6.17 -6.57
N SER A 76 -0.03 7.35 -7.18
CA SER A 76 -1.04 7.90 -8.09
C SER A 76 -1.19 7.02 -9.34
N ALA A 77 -2.31 7.14 -10.04
CA ALA A 77 -2.52 6.45 -11.32
C ALA A 77 -1.39 6.78 -12.31
N GLU A 78 -1.03 8.05 -12.43
CA GLU A 78 0.07 8.51 -13.28
C GLU A 78 1.41 7.81 -12.96
N ASN A 79 1.76 7.68 -11.67
CA ASN A 79 2.97 6.97 -11.25
C ASN A 79 2.89 5.45 -11.48
N MET A 80 1.68 4.89 -11.58
CA MET A 80 1.52 3.47 -11.93
C MET A 80 1.70 3.26 -13.44
N ASP A 81 1.13 4.15 -14.25
CA ASP A 81 1.16 4.07 -15.71
C ASP A 81 2.55 4.39 -16.28
N ASN A 82 3.29 5.29 -15.63
CA ASN A 82 4.64 5.70 -16.04
C ASN A 82 5.75 4.80 -15.46
N TRP A 83 5.44 3.54 -15.14
CA TRP A 83 6.46 2.59 -14.69
C TRP A 83 7.46 2.29 -15.82
N ASP A 84 8.74 2.62 -15.57
CA ASP A 84 9.84 2.29 -16.46
C ASP A 84 10.73 1.21 -15.84
N SER A 85 10.78 0.05 -16.50
CA SER A 85 11.64 -1.08 -16.09
C SER A 85 13.14 -0.78 -16.23
N ASN A 86 13.51 0.22 -17.01
CA ASN A 86 14.89 0.66 -17.23
C ASN A 86 15.30 1.82 -16.32
N SER A 87 14.39 2.30 -15.47
CA SER A 87 14.69 3.37 -14.51
C SER A 87 15.83 2.99 -13.57
N GLU A 88 16.54 3.97 -13.04
CA GLU A 88 17.59 3.73 -12.03
C GLU A 88 17.04 2.97 -10.81
N GLU A 89 15.80 3.23 -10.43
CA GLU A 89 15.11 2.53 -9.35
C GLU A 89 14.93 1.03 -9.66
N ALA A 90 14.48 0.70 -10.86
CA ALA A 90 14.30 -0.69 -11.30
C ALA A 90 15.65 -1.42 -11.40
N GLN A 91 16.65 -0.79 -11.98
CA GLN A 91 18.01 -1.35 -12.06
C GLN A 91 18.61 -1.59 -10.68
N TYR A 92 18.42 -0.65 -9.73
CA TYR A 92 18.87 -0.82 -8.36
C TYR A 92 18.21 -2.03 -7.70
N TRP A 93 16.88 -2.19 -7.89
CA TRP A 93 16.14 -3.34 -7.40
C TRP A 93 16.71 -4.65 -7.95
N MET A 94 16.89 -4.74 -9.27
CA MET A 94 17.41 -5.94 -9.92
C MET A 94 18.81 -6.31 -9.44
N LYS A 95 19.68 -5.32 -9.25
CA LYS A 95 21.07 -5.53 -8.82
C LYS A 95 21.20 -5.87 -7.34
N ASN A 96 20.44 -5.18 -6.48
CA ASN A 96 20.72 -5.16 -5.04
C ASN A 96 19.69 -5.87 -4.18
N VAL A 97 18.44 -6.08 -4.66
CA VAL A 97 17.35 -6.70 -3.90
C VAL A 97 16.97 -8.06 -4.48
N SER A 98 16.77 -8.11 -5.78
CA SER A 98 16.34 -9.31 -6.51
C SER A 98 17.24 -10.55 -6.27
N PRO A 99 18.56 -10.43 -6.05
CA PRO A 99 19.41 -11.59 -5.77
C PRO A 99 19.01 -12.39 -4.52
N TYR A 100 18.29 -11.78 -3.57
CA TYR A 100 17.82 -12.43 -2.34
C TYR A 100 16.45 -13.09 -2.48
N ILE A 101 15.79 -12.91 -3.63
CA ILE A 101 14.47 -13.48 -3.91
C ILE A 101 14.63 -14.87 -4.50
N SER A 102 13.82 -15.83 -4.05
CA SER A 102 13.77 -17.18 -4.64
C SER A 102 13.23 -17.09 -6.07
N ASN A 103 13.81 -17.84 -6.99
CA ASN A 103 13.43 -17.81 -8.41
C ASN A 103 11.97 -18.19 -8.60
N GLY A 104 11.25 -17.41 -9.39
CA GLY A 104 9.82 -17.65 -9.70
C GLY A 104 8.86 -17.44 -8.53
N SER A 105 9.32 -16.90 -7.40
CA SER A 105 8.56 -16.81 -6.16
C SER A 105 7.83 -15.48 -5.94
N VAL A 106 7.79 -14.60 -6.94
CA VAL A 106 6.96 -13.40 -6.89
C VAL A 106 5.60 -13.71 -7.44
N ASN A 107 4.61 -13.74 -6.56
CA ASN A 107 3.21 -14.02 -6.91
C ASN A 107 2.26 -13.05 -6.20
N GLY A 108 0.95 -13.20 -6.42
CA GLY A 108 -0.05 -12.34 -5.78
C GLY A 108 0.11 -10.87 -6.18
N ASN A 109 0.41 -10.61 -7.45
CA ASN A 109 0.44 -9.27 -7.99
C ASN A 109 -1.00 -8.80 -8.21
N TYR A 110 -1.52 -8.05 -7.25
CA TYR A 110 -2.86 -7.48 -7.32
C TYR A 110 -2.79 -5.96 -7.35
N MET A 111 -3.70 -5.35 -8.10
CA MET A 111 -3.99 -3.93 -8.04
C MET A 111 -5.30 -3.74 -7.27
N TRP A 112 -5.32 -2.76 -6.37
CA TRP A 112 -6.45 -2.46 -5.51
C TRP A 112 -6.88 -1.01 -5.71
N ASN A 113 -8.17 -0.80 -5.84
CA ASN A 113 -8.72 0.55 -5.78
C ASN A 113 -9.01 0.91 -4.32
N TYR A 114 -8.71 2.15 -3.96
CA TYR A 114 -9.03 2.70 -2.65
C TYR A 114 -10.41 3.35 -2.68
N TYR A 115 -11.26 2.97 -1.75
CA TYR A 115 -12.57 3.55 -1.55
C TYR A 115 -12.57 4.34 -0.23
N GLY A 116 -12.34 5.65 -0.32
CA GLY A 116 -12.21 6.54 0.85
C GLY A 116 -13.48 6.58 1.70
N GLU A 117 -14.64 6.57 1.08
CA GLU A 117 -15.94 6.55 1.75
C GLU A 117 -16.17 5.28 2.58
N MET A 118 -15.54 4.16 2.17
CA MET A 118 -15.58 2.87 2.88
C MET A 118 -14.42 2.70 3.86
N SER A 119 -13.62 3.74 4.07
CA SER A 119 -12.44 3.73 4.94
C SER A 119 -12.67 4.58 6.17
N HIS A 120 -11.99 4.24 7.27
CA HIS A 120 -12.09 4.96 8.53
C HIS A 120 -10.75 4.88 9.29
N ASN A 121 -10.36 6.00 9.94
CA ASN A 121 -9.13 6.11 10.73
C ASN A 121 -7.85 5.72 9.98
N VAL A 122 -7.74 6.12 8.70
CA VAL A 122 -6.61 5.78 7.83
C VAL A 122 -5.30 6.53 8.16
N ASP A 123 -5.38 7.57 8.99
CA ASP A 123 -4.23 8.44 9.32
C ASP A 123 -3.39 7.93 10.51
N SER A 124 -3.61 6.70 10.96
CA SER A 124 -2.84 6.17 12.09
C SER A 124 -1.38 5.95 11.70
N LYS A 125 -0.47 6.62 12.41
CA LYS A 125 0.96 6.63 12.10
C LYS A 125 1.71 5.36 12.51
N ASP A 126 1.17 4.58 13.44
CA ASP A 126 1.85 3.44 14.08
C ASP A 126 1.18 2.13 13.69
N GLN A 127 1.48 1.66 12.48
CA GLN A 127 1.00 0.35 12.00
C GLN A 127 2.14 -0.64 11.89
N ASN A 128 2.63 -1.12 13.04
CA ASN A 128 3.61 -2.20 13.06
C ASN A 128 3.00 -3.54 12.65
N HIS A 129 1.68 -3.69 12.83
CA HIS A 129 0.94 -4.88 12.46
C HIS A 129 -0.32 -4.51 11.69
N VAL A 130 -0.58 -5.23 10.61
CA VAL A 130 -1.77 -5.07 9.77
C VAL A 130 -2.44 -6.44 9.62
N MET A 131 -3.75 -6.49 9.86
CA MET A 131 -4.56 -7.65 9.53
C MET A 131 -5.29 -7.38 8.22
N ALA A 132 -5.03 -8.19 7.20
CA ALA A 132 -5.74 -8.13 5.93
C ALA A 132 -6.83 -9.21 5.88
N LEU A 133 -8.09 -8.80 5.76
CA LEU A 133 -9.22 -9.69 5.51
C LEU A 133 -9.62 -9.58 4.04
N ILE A 134 -9.46 -10.66 3.31
CA ILE A 134 -9.79 -10.73 1.88
C ILE A 134 -11.14 -11.43 1.73
N TYR A 135 -12.12 -10.71 1.18
CA TYR A 135 -13.43 -11.26 0.89
C TYR A 135 -13.57 -11.53 -0.60
N THR A 136 -14.04 -12.71 -0.93
CA THR A 136 -14.48 -13.03 -2.29
C THR A 136 -16.00 -13.17 -2.30
N TYR A 137 -16.63 -12.63 -3.31
CA TYR A 137 -18.08 -12.73 -3.50
C TYR A 137 -18.42 -13.10 -4.94
N LYS A 138 -19.59 -13.71 -5.14
CA LYS A 138 -20.11 -14.00 -6.48
C LYS A 138 -20.54 -12.69 -7.14
N SER A 139 -20.37 -12.57 -8.46
CA SER A 139 -20.76 -11.36 -9.21
C SER A 139 -22.23 -10.99 -8.96
N SER A 140 -23.12 -11.98 -8.82
CA SER A 140 -24.53 -11.75 -8.48
C SER A 140 -24.76 -11.21 -7.05
N GLY A 141 -23.77 -11.26 -6.18
CA GLY A 141 -23.84 -10.78 -4.80
C GLY A 141 -23.12 -9.44 -4.57
N GLU A 142 -22.66 -8.77 -5.61
CA GLU A 142 -21.88 -7.55 -5.49
C GLU A 142 -22.62 -6.44 -4.74
N GLN A 143 -23.88 -6.18 -5.09
CA GLN A 143 -24.68 -5.14 -4.42
C GLN A 143 -24.90 -5.46 -2.93
N ASP A 144 -25.13 -6.73 -2.60
CA ASP A 144 -25.31 -7.14 -1.20
C ASP A 144 -24.01 -7.01 -0.42
N PHE A 145 -22.87 -7.32 -1.04
CA PHE A 145 -21.55 -7.13 -0.44
C PHE A 145 -21.29 -5.65 -0.13
N TRP A 146 -21.51 -4.75 -1.07
CA TRP A 146 -21.30 -3.31 -0.86
C TRP A 146 -22.25 -2.76 0.20
N ARG A 147 -23.52 -3.10 0.18
CA ARG A 147 -24.48 -2.74 1.23
C ARG A 147 -24.06 -3.24 2.62
N PHE A 148 -23.51 -4.46 2.70
CA PHE A 148 -22.94 -4.98 3.95
C PHE A 148 -21.74 -4.14 4.40
N ARG A 149 -20.83 -3.81 3.50
CA ARG A 149 -19.63 -2.99 3.81
C ARG A 149 -20.00 -1.60 4.32
N GLU A 150 -20.95 -0.94 3.69
CA GLU A 150 -21.49 0.36 4.13
C GLU A 150 -22.01 0.31 5.57
N ARG A 151 -22.77 -0.71 5.90
CA ARG A 151 -23.28 -0.92 7.27
C ARG A 151 -22.16 -1.14 8.28
N VAL A 152 -21.15 -1.94 7.93
CA VAL A 152 -19.99 -2.17 8.79
C VAL A 152 -19.23 -0.88 9.05
N VAL A 153 -18.96 -0.09 8.01
CA VAL A 153 -18.26 1.19 8.14
C VAL A 153 -19.08 2.18 8.98
N SER A 154 -20.39 2.29 8.74
CA SER A 154 -21.29 3.16 9.52
C SER A 154 -21.31 2.74 11.00
N ALA A 155 -21.38 1.46 11.28
CA ALA A 155 -21.33 0.95 12.65
C ALA A 155 -19.99 1.29 13.33
N ARG A 156 -18.87 1.09 12.64
CA ARG A 156 -17.54 1.43 13.18
C ARG A 156 -17.39 2.93 13.47
N LYS A 157 -17.89 3.78 12.57
CA LYS A 157 -17.87 5.25 12.77
C LYS A 157 -18.71 5.68 13.96
N ALA A 158 -19.76 4.93 14.31
CA ALA A 158 -20.62 5.22 15.46
C ALA A 158 -20.08 4.67 16.80
N MET A 159 -19.02 3.85 16.79
CA MET A 159 -18.39 3.34 18.02
C MET A 159 -17.49 4.42 18.64
N ASP A 160 -17.48 4.50 19.98
CA ASP A 160 -16.60 5.39 20.73
C ASP A 160 -15.86 4.58 21.81
N PRO A 161 -14.51 4.45 21.76
CA PRO A 161 -13.65 4.91 20.66
C PRO A 161 -13.85 4.05 19.40
N ALA A 162 -13.83 4.72 18.25
CA ALA A 162 -13.96 4.01 16.99
C ALA A 162 -12.73 3.10 16.74
N PRO A 163 -12.92 1.82 16.37
CA PRO A 163 -11.80 0.94 16.07
C PRO A 163 -11.02 1.43 14.86
N LYS A 164 -9.70 1.28 14.91
CA LYS A 164 -8.84 1.52 13.75
C LYS A 164 -9.04 0.40 12.73
N GLY A 165 -9.12 0.73 11.45
CA GLY A 165 -9.26 -0.30 10.43
C GLY A 165 -9.19 0.19 9.02
#